data_82feef1bf77d7ef0814492f32995cb2d
#
_entry.id   82feef1bf77d7ef0814492f32995cb2d
#
_cell.length_a   1.000
_cell.length_b   1.000
_cell.length_c   1.000
_cell.angle_alpha   90.00
_cell.angle_beta   90.00
_cell.angle_gamma   90.00
#
_symmetry.space_group_name_H-M   'P 1'
#
loop_
_entity.id
_entity.type
_entity.pdbx_description
1 polymer ?
#
loop_
_entity_poly.entity_id
_entity_poly.type
_entity_poly.pdbx_seq_one_letter_code
_entity_poly.pdbx_strand_id
1 'polypeptide(L)'
;GAALQQLADAGLDDFYRGDVAREIAADLERIGAPVTRTDLERYHARLVAPLMLKLPGLSVANLPPPTQGLASLLILGIFERLGEARLDSFEHHHGLIEATKRAFAIRDRYITDPAELDHPPADFLSDAALMREAAAIDRKRAAKLPLRNGDGDTIWMGAIDGNGLAVSYIQSIYWEYGSGCVLPATGIHWQNRGVSFSLDRNAANPLLPGRKPFHTLTPALAR
;
A
#
# COMPACT_ATOMS: atom_id res chain seq x y z
N GLY A 1 -22.35 -8.10 -12.64
CA GLY A 1 -23.05 -7.10 -13.44
C GLY A 1 -22.47 -7.00 -14.85
N ALA A 2 -23.13 -6.17 -15.70
CA ALA A 2 -22.80 -6.06 -17.12
C ALA A 2 -21.33 -5.74 -17.41
N ALA A 3 -20.70 -4.83 -16.65
CA ALA A 3 -19.29 -4.49 -16.82
C ALA A 3 -18.35 -5.69 -16.58
N LEU A 4 -18.64 -6.56 -15.61
CA LEU A 4 -17.84 -7.77 -15.38
C LEU A 4 -18.02 -8.78 -16.51
N GLN A 5 -19.24 -8.90 -17.07
CA GLN A 5 -19.48 -9.76 -18.22
C GLN A 5 -18.73 -9.23 -19.45
N GLN A 6 -18.80 -7.92 -19.70
CA GLN A 6 -18.05 -7.27 -20.78
C GLN A 6 -16.54 -7.56 -20.68
N LEU A 7 -15.96 -7.41 -19.48
CA LEU A 7 -14.54 -7.71 -19.25
C LEU A 7 -14.20 -9.19 -19.44
N ALA A 8 -15.13 -10.10 -19.12
CA ALA A 8 -14.94 -11.53 -19.35
C ALA A 8 -14.95 -11.87 -20.84
N ASP A 9 -15.79 -11.22 -21.63
CA ASP A 9 -15.96 -11.46 -23.06
C ASP A 9 -14.90 -10.76 -23.92
N ALA A 10 -14.57 -9.50 -23.61
CA ALA A 10 -13.63 -8.68 -24.38
C ALA A 10 -12.17 -8.74 -23.86
N GLY A 11 -11.98 -9.27 -22.64
CA GLY A 11 -10.68 -9.29 -21.96
C GLY A 11 -10.48 -8.11 -21.02
N LEU A 12 -9.61 -8.28 -20.02
CA LEU A 12 -9.41 -7.31 -18.94
C LEU A 12 -8.83 -5.97 -19.42
N ASP A 13 -8.21 -5.92 -20.59
CA ASP A 13 -7.70 -4.69 -21.18
C ASP A 13 -8.81 -3.72 -21.59
N ASP A 14 -10.01 -4.20 -21.81
CA ASP A 14 -11.21 -3.38 -22.10
C ASP A 14 -11.49 -2.36 -20.98
N PHE A 15 -11.13 -2.68 -19.72
CA PHE A 15 -11.20 -1.74 -18.62
C PHE A 15 -10.38 -0.46 -18.83
N TYR A 16 -9.28 -0.57 -19.56
CA TYR A 16 -8.34 0.54 -19.79
C TYR A 16 -8.42 1.12 -21.19
N ARG A 17 -8.74 0.31 -22.23
CA ARG A 17 -8.61 0.71 -23.64
C ARG A 17 -9.84 0.45 -24.49
N GLY A 18 -10.80 -0.33 -23.99
CA GLY A 18 -12.01 -0.69 -24.74
C GLY A 18 -13.24 0.13 -24.38
N ASP A 19 -14.38 -0.53 -24.47
CA ASP A 19 -15.69 0.08 -24.28
C ASP A 19 -15.94 0.43 -22.81
N VAL A 20 -15.55 -0.44 -21.88
CA VAL A 20 -15.66 -0.15 -20.44
C VAL A 20 -14.85 1.10 -20.08
N ALA A 21 -13.64 1.26 -20.63
CA ALA A 21 -12.83 2.47 -20.39
C ALA A 21 -13.48 3.74 -20.95
N ARG A 22 -14.15 3.64 -22.12
CA ARG A 22 -14.86 4.77 -22.70
C ARG A 22 -16.01 5.22 -21.80
N GLU A 23 -16.80 4.29 -21.31
CA GLU A 23 -17.92 4.59 -20.39
C GLU A 23 -17.42 5.16 -19.06
N ILE A 24 -16.34 4.59 -18.49
CA ILE A 24 -15.69 5.12 -17.28
C ILE A 24 -15.25 6.57 -17.52
N ALA A 25 -14.53 6.86 -18.60
CA ALA A 25 -14.02 8.18 -18.88
C ALA A 25 -15.15 9.22 -19.08
N ALA A 26 -16.22 8.85 -19.77
CA ALA A 26 -17.38 9.73 -19.95
C ALA A 26 -18.11 10.04 -18.63
N ASP A 27 -18.23 9.04 -17.74
CA ASP A 27 -18.82 9.23 -16.43
C ASP A 27 -17.93 10.11 -15.54
N LEU A 28 -16.62 9.88 -15.55
CA LEU A 28 -15.64 10.68 -14.79
C LEU A 28 -15.61 12.14 -15.25
N GLU A 29 -15.64 12.39 -16.56
CA GLU A 29 -15.72 13.74 -17.12
C GLU A 29 -16.99 14.46 -16.66
N ARG A 30 -18.13 13.77 -16.68
CA ARG A 30 -19.44 14.32 -16.28
C ARG A 30 -19.49 14.75 -14.82
N ILE A 31 -18.74 14.08 -13.94
CA ILE A 31 -18.65 14.45 -12.52
C ILE A 31 -17.46 15.38 -12.21
N GLY A 32 -16.70 15.82 -13.22
CA GLY A 32 -15.58 16.73 -13.07
C GLY A 32 -14.33 16.07 -12.43
N ALA A 33 -14.18 14.74 -12.54
CA ALA A 33 -13.01 14.05 -12.05
C ALA A 33 -11.78 14.36 -12.93
N PRO A 34 -10.57 14.44 -12.34
CA PRO A 34 -9.36 14.78 -13.09
C PRO A 34 -8.83 13.65 -13.98
N VAL A 35 -9.27 12.42 -13.77
CA VAL A 35 -8.82 11.25 -14.55
C VAL A 35 -9.50 11.23 -15.91
N THR A 36 -8.69 11.19 -16.96
CA THR A 36 -9.14 11.25 -18.35
C THR A 36 -9.09 9.87 -19.03
N ARG A 37 -9.69 9.78 -20.20
CA ARG A 37 -9.56 8.63 -21.10
C ARG A 37 -8.09 8.30 -21.40
N THR A 38 -7.27 9.32 -21.68
CA THR A 38 -5.85 9.17 -21.97
C THR A 38 -5.07 8.59 -20.79
N ASP A 39 -5.46 8.93 -19.55
CA ASP A 39 -4.84 8.37 -18.35
C ASP A 39 -5.11 6.87 -18.24
N LEU A 40 -6.34 6.44 -18.51
CA LEU A 40 -6.70 5.02 -18.57
C LEU A 40 -5.89 4.30 -19.63
N GLU A 41 -5.85 4.82 -20.88
CA GLU A 41 -5.17 4.19 -22.00
C GLU A 41 -3.66 4.02 -21.79
N ARG A 42 -3.03 4.99 -21.11
CA ARG A 42 -1.59 4.97 -20.81
C ARG A 42 -1.22 4.07 -19.64
N TYR A 43 -2.19 3.71 -18.81
CA TYR A 43 -1.90 2.87 -17.68
C TYR A 43 -1.66 1.42 -18.08
N HIS A 44 -0.61 0.84 -17.53
CA HIS A 44 -0.29 -0.59 -17.68
C HIS A 44 0.10 -1.17 -16.32
N ALA A 45 -0.44 -2.35 -16.02
CA ALA A 45 0.04 -3.14 -14.91
C ALA A 45 1.49 -3.58 -15.15
N ARG A 46 2.30 -3.55 -14.11
CA ARG A 46 3.72 -3.93 -14.18
C ARG A 46 4.01 -5.05 -13.19
N LEU A 47 4.79 -6.02 -13.64
CA LEU A 47 5.41 -6.98 -12.76
C LEU A 47 6.62 -6.31 -12.10
N VAL A 48 6.65 -6.34 -10.77
CA VAL A 48 7.75 -5.77 -9.97
C VAL A 48 8.28 -6.82 -9.00
N ALA A 49 9.59 -6.78 -8.75
CA ALA A 49 10.19 -7.63 -7.73
C ALA A 49 9.69 -7.20 -6.34
N PRO A 50 9.25 -8.13 -5.49
CA PRO A 50 8.86 -7.82 -4.13
C PRO A 50 10.09 -7.40 -3.30
N LEU A 51 9.85 -6.60 -2.27
CA LEU A 51 10.81 -6.43 -1.18
C LEU A 51 10.83 -7.70 -0.33
N MET A 52 12.03 -8.07 0.10
CA MET A 52 12.24 -9.29 0.90
C MET A 52 12.88 -8.92 2.24
N LEU A 53 12.32 -9.47 3.31
CA LEU A 53 12.92 -9.46 4.64
C LEU A 53 13.21 -10.89 5.07
N LYS A 54 14.46 -11.14 5.46
CA LYS A 54 14.87 -12.42 6.06
C LYS A 54 14.83 -12.31 7.58
N LEU A 55 14.10 -13.21 8.21
CA LEU A 55 14.03 -13.38 9.66
C LEU A 55 14.50 -14.80 10.01
N PRO A 56 14.82 -15.11 11.27
CA PRO A 56 15.15 -16.48 11.67
C PRO A 56 14.05 -17.46 11.28
N GLY A 57 14.37 -18.41 10.41
CA GLY A 57 13.42 -19.43 9.93
C GLY A 57 12.30 -18.95 9.01
N LEU A 58 12.31 -17.68 8.57
CA LEU A 58 11.21 -17.09 7.81
C LEU A 58 11.72 -16.07 6.79
N SER A 59 11.15 -16.07 5.61
CA SER A 59 11.30 -15.00 4.62
C SER A 59 9.95 -14.35 4.34
N VAL A 60 9.89 -13.02 4.45
CA VAL A 60 8.64 -12.27 4.24
C VAL A 60 8.80 -11.39 3.00
N ALA A 61 7.86 -11.51 2.08
CA ALA A 61 7.76 -10.70 0.87
C ALA A 61 6.63 -9.68 1.00
N ASN A 62 6.84 -8.47 0.50
CA ASN A 62 5.79 -7.46 0.37
C ASN A 62 6.09 -6.53 -0.82
N LEU A 63 5.09 -5.75 -1.25
CA LEU A 63 5.23 -4.87 -2.39
C LEU A 63 6.11 -3.64 -2.08
N PRO A 64 6.89 -3.17 -3.08
CA PRO A 64 7.66 -1.93 -2.96
C PRO A 64 6.75 -0.68 -3.01
N PRO A 65 7.31 0.54 -2.74
CA PRO A 65 6.59 1.77 -3.00
C PRO A 65 5.97 1.84 -4.41
N PRO A 66 4.85 2.54 -4.58
CA PRO A 66 4.22 3.49 -3.66
C PRO A 66 3.39 2.84 -2.55
N THR A 67 3.42 1.50 -2.41
CA THR A 67 2.72 0.82 -1.33
C THR A 67 3.45 0.94 0.00
N GLN A 68 2.74 0.76 1.09
CA GLN A 68 3.34 0.72 2.43
C GLN A 68 3.92 -0.66 2.81
N GLY A 69 4.17 -1.53 1.84
CA GLY A 69 4.77 -2.85 2.09
C GLY A 69 6.13 -2.77 2.78
N LEU A 70 6.93 -1.74 2.46
CA LEU A 70 8.16 -1.44 3.18
C LEU A 70 7.92 -1.24 4.69
N ALA A 71 6.87 -0.49 5.07
CA ALA A 71 6.58 -0.25 6.49
C ALA A 71 6.24 -1.55 7.23
N SER A 72 5.48 -2.45 6.61
CA SER A 72 5.18 -3.76 7.21
C SER A 72 6.45 -4.58 7.46
N LEU A 73 7.37 -4.61 6.49
CA LEU A 73 8.65 -5.31 6.64
C LEU A 73 9.54 -4.64 7.69
N LEU A 74 9.54 -3.30 7.77
CA LEU A 74 10.27 -2.55 8.80
C LEU A 74 9.75 -2.88 10.20
N ILE A 75 8.44 -2.94 10.41
CA ILE A 75 7.85 -3.31 11.70
C ILE A 75 8.39 -4.66 12.15
N LEU A 76 8.32 -5.68 11.28
CA LEU A 76 8.81 -7.01 11.58
C LEU A 76 10.31 -7.04 11.83
N GLY A 77 11.09 -6.37 10.97
CA GLY A 77 12.54 -6.36 11.05
C GLY A 77 13.07 -5.61 12.27
N ILE A 78 12.47 -4.50 12.65
CA ILE A 78 12.83 -3.73 13.85
C ILE A 78 12.43 -4.52 15.09
N PHE A 79 11.20 -5.06 15.13
CA PHE A 79 10.69 -5.82 16.26
C PHE A 79 11.54 -7.05 16.56
N GLU A 80 11.93 -7.83 15.53
CA GLU A 80 12.83 -8.97 15.68
C GLU A 80 14.16 -8.58 16.36
N ARG A 81 14.71 -7.42 16.02
CA ARG A 81 15.99 -6.93 16.58
C ARG A 81 15.89 -6.33 17.98
N LEU A 82 14.70 -6.16 18.50
CA LEU A 82 14.50 -5.84 19.92
C LEU A 82 14.83 -7.04 20.81
N GLY A 83 14.92 -8.23 20.22
CA GLY A 83 15.12 -9.50 20.92
C GLY A 83 13.84 -10.01 21.49
N GLU A 84 13.91 -11.22 22.00
CA GLU A 84 12.77 -11.96 22.45
C GLU A 84 12.06 -11.34 23.64
N ALA A 85 10.77 -11.30 23.58
CA ALA A 85 9.91 -10.97 24.70
C ALA A 85 8.81 -12.03 24.83
N ARG A 86 8.42 -12.32 26.05
CA ARG A 86 7.32 -13.26 26.28
C ARG A 86 6.05 -12.72 25.60
N LEU A 87 5.42 -13.56 24.80
CA LEU A 87 4.15 -13.23 24.14
C LEU A 87 3.15 -12.66 25.15
N ASP A 88 2.43 -11.62 24.76
CA ASP A 88 1.47 -10.87 25.57
C ASP A 88 2.05 -10.16 26.80
N SER A 89 3.37 -10.04 26.93
CA SER A 89 4.00 -9.21 27.95
C SER A 89 3.95 -7.72 27.58
N PHE A 90 4.24 -6.86 28.55
CA PHE A 90 4.41 -5.42 28.30
C PHE A 90 5.51 -5.17 27.24
N GLU A 91 6.63 -5.84 27.36
CA GLU A 91 7.79 -5.70 26.46
C GLU A 91 7.41 -6.06 25.02
N HIS A 92 6.59 -7.11 24.84
CA HIS A 92 6.08 -7.53 23.54
C HIS A 92 5.22 -6.45 22.91
N HIS A 93 4.17 -5.99 23.60
CA HIS A 93 3.27 -4.97 23.08
C HIS A 93 3.96 -3.63 22.90
N HIS A 94 4.76 -3.21 23.87
CA HIS A 94 5.54 -1.97 23.78
C HIS A 94 6.50 -2.01 22.61
N GLY A 95 7.26 -3.08 22.46
CA GLY A 95 8.21 -3.25 21.36
C GLY A 95 7.54 -3.20 19.99
N LEU A 96 6.39 -3.88 19.82
CA LEU A 96 5.63 -3.89 18.57
C LEU A 96 5.10 -2.48 18.24
N ILE A 97 4.55 -1.77 19.23
CA ILE A 97 4.03 -0.41 19.04
C ILE A 97 5.17 0.56 18.70
N GLU A 98 6.31 0.50 19.39
CA GLU A 98 7.44 1.39 19.11
C GLU A 98 8.09 1.08 17.76
N ALA A 99 8.21 -0.20 17.38
CA ALA A 99 8.66 -0.58 16.04
C ALA A 99 7.71 -0.04 14.94
N THR A 100 6.39 -0.09 15.19
CA THR A 100 5.40 0.50 14.29
C THR A 100 5.58 2.01 14.15
N LYS A 101 5.81 2.74 15.24
CA LYS A 101 6.05 4.19 15.21
C LYS A 101 7.30 4.53 14.39
N ARG A 102 8.39 3.77 14.55
CA ARG A 102 9.63 3.95 13.78
C ARG A 102 9.39 3.70 12.29
N ALA A 103 8.73 2.59 11.97
CA ALA A 103 8.40 2.23 10.60
C ALA A 103 7.50 3.29 9.93
N PHE A 104 6.53 3.84 10.66
CA PHE A 104 5.63 4.87 10.15
C PHE A 104 6.34 6.22 9.96
N ALA A 105 7.30 6.56 10.80
CA ALA A 105 8.12 7.75 10.61
C ALA A 105 8.92 7.67 9.29
N ILE A 106 9.48 6.49 8.97
CA ILE A 106 10.16 6.24 7.69
C ILE A 106 9.14 6.27 6.55
N ARG A 107 8.00 5.59 6.69
CA ARG A 107 6.93 5.56 5.70
C ARG A 107 6.50 6.97 5.29
N ASP A 108 6.15 7.79 6.27
CA ASP A 108 5.58 9.13 6.03
C ASP A 108 6.58 10.11 5.41
N ARG A 109 7.87 9.86 5.63
CA ARG A 109 8.94 10.69 5.08
C ARG A 109 9.41 10.24 3.70
N TYR A 110 9.32 8.93 3.41
CA TYR A 110 10.05 8.34 2.30
C TYR A 110 9.16 7.71 1.23
N ILE A 111 8.00 7.10 1.60
CA ILE A 111 7.20 6.38 0.62
C ILE A 111 6.45 7.34 -0.30
N THR A 112 6.81 7.31 -1.58
CA THR A 112 6.24 8.11 -2.66
C THR A 112 6.23 7.32 -3.96
N ASP A 113 5.95 7.97 -5.08
CA ASP A 113 6.08 7.37 -6.42
C ASP A 113 7.48 6.77 -6.60
N PRO A 114 7.63 5.54 -7.10
CA PRO A 114 8.92 4.91 -7.31
C PRO A 114 9.90 5.70 -8.17
N ALA A 115 9.40 6.56 -9.07
CA ALA A 115 10.24 7.42 -9.91
C ALA A 115 10.92 8.57 -9.14
N GLU A 116 10.48 8.82 -7.91
CA GLU A 116 10.94 9.94 -7.08
C GLU A 116 11.71 9.49 -5.84
N LEU A 117 12.01 8.20 -5.75
CA LEU A 117 12.75 7.67 -4.59
C LEU A 117 14.24 8.00 -4.71
N ASP A 118 14.79 8.63 -3.68
CA ASP A 118 16.20 8.99 -3.59
C ASP A 118 17.13 7.78 -3.36
N HIS A 119 16.60 6.71 -2.77
CA HIS A 119 17.34 5.51 -2.40
C HIS A 119 16.53 4.25 -2.70
N PRO A 120 17.18 3.11 -2.94
CA PRO A 120 16.50 1.83 -3.02
C PRO A 120 15.76 1.50 -1.72
N PRO A 121 14.46 1.14 -1.78
CA PRO A 121 13.70 0.76 -0.57
C PRO A 121 14.33 -0.39 0.22
N ALA A 122 15.07 -1.28 -0.45
CA ALA A 122 15.75 -2.40 0.18
C ALA A 122 16.85 -1.97 1.16
N ASP A 123 17.42 -0.77 1.02
CA ASP A 123 18.46 -0.27 1.91
C ASP A 123 17.97 -0.11 3.36
N PHE A 124 16.69 0.24 3.51
CA PHE A 124 16.06 0.32 4.83
C PHE A 124 15.87 -1.04 5.50
N LEU A 125 15.91 -2.13 4.75
CA LEU A 125 15.80 -3.50 5.25
C LEU A 125 17.15 -4.17 5.50
N SER A 126 18.26 -3.43 5.33
CA SER A 126 19.58 -3.92 5.69
C SER A 126 19.68 -4.16 7.21
N ASP A 127 20.50 -5.13 7.61
CA ASP A 127 20.68 -5.44 9.03
C ASP A 127 21.12 -4.22 9.84
N ALA A 128 22.08 -3.45 9.32
CA ALA A 128 22.57 -2.24 9.95
C ALA A 128 21.47 -1.17 10.11
N ALA A 129 20.59 -1.00 9.12
CA ALA A 129 19.48 -0.05 9.20
C ALA A 129 18.46 -0.49 10.26
N LEU A 130 18.07 -1.75 10.25
CA LEU A 130 17.09 -2.30 11.19
C LEU A 130 17.63 -2.29 12.64
N MET A 131 18.90 -2.62 12.85
CA MET A 131 19.56 -2.53 14.17
C MET A 131 19.59 -1.09 14.70
N ARG A 132 19.90 -0.12 13.83
CA ARG A 132 19.88 1.31 14.20
C ARG A 132 18.48 1.76 14.65
N GLU A 133 17.43 1.36 13.92
CA GLU A 133 16.08 1.70 14.28
C GLU A 133 15.63 1.03 15.59
N ALA A 134 16.00 -0.23 15.81
CA ALA A 134 15.73 -0.95 17.05
C ALA A 134 16.46 -0.33 18.25
N ALA A 135 17.73 0.06 18.08
CA ALA A 135 18.54 0.70 19.13
C ALA A 135 17.99 2.09 19.55
N ALA A 136 17.24 2.75 18.68
CA ALA A 136 16.62 4.04 18.98
C ALA A 136 15.31 3.95 19.78
N ILE A 137 14.84 2.75 20.09
CA ILE A 137 13.62 2.52 20.88
C ILE A 137 13.95 2.53 22.37
N ASP A 138 13.32 3.45 23.12
CA ASP A 138 13.35 3.43 24.58
C ASP A 138 12.40 2.32 25.09
N ARG A 139 12.95 1.30 25.73
CA ARG A 139 12.20 0.14 26.21
C ARG A 139 11.29 0.42 27.42
N LYS A 140 11.38 1.61 28.00
CA LYS A 140 10.62 2.02 29.22
C LYS A 140 9.67 3.18 28.97
N ARG A 141 9.84 3.88 27.86
CA ARG A 141 9.05 5.09 27.55
C ARG A 141 8.49 5.02 26.15
N ALA A 142 7.20 5.33 26.03
CA ALA A 142 6.55 5.45 24.73
C ALA A 142 6.99 6.74 24.03
N ALA A 143 7.42 6.64 22.78
CA ALA A 143 7.64 7.78 21.92
C ALA A 143 6.30 8.46 21.58
N LYS A 144 6.30 9.80 21.48
CA LYS A 144 5.14 10.53 20.96
C LYS A 144 5.01 10.25 19.46
N LEU A 145 3.82 9.86 19.04
CA LEU A 145 3.45 9.76 17.63
C LEU A 145 2.43 10.86 17.34
N PRO A 146 2.61 11.67 16.29
CA PRO A 146 1.55 12.54 15.81
C PRO A 146 0.33 11.67 15.47
N LEU A 147 -0.78 11.89 16.16
CA LEU A 147 -2.03 11.20 15.82
C LEU A 147 -2.46 11.68 14.44
N ARG A 148 -2.53 10.79 13.48
CA ARG A 148 -3.25 11.00 12.22
C ARG A 148 -4.62 10.36 12.40
N ASN A 149 -5.65 11.17 12.35
CA ASN A 149 -7.00 10.65 12.20
C ASN A 149 -7.11 10.10 10.78
N GLY A 150 -7.36 8.83 10.66
CA GLY A 150 -7.55 8.16 9.38
C GLY A 150 -8.54 7.03 9.60
N ASP A 151 -9.78 7.27 9.21
CA ASP A 151 -10.77 6.22 9.09
C ASP A 151 -10.52 5.55 7.72
N GLY A 152 -10.20 4.28 7.72
CA GLY A 152 -9.99 3.50 6.50
C GLY A 152 -10.44 2.07 6.74
N ASP A 153 -11.22 1.55 5.82
CA ASP A 153 -11.64 0.16 5.83
C ASP A 153 -11.03 -0.57 4.63
N THR A 154 -10.34 -1.67 4.90
CA THR A 154 -9.66 -2.47 3.88
C THR A 154 -9.68 -3.92 4.31
N ILE A 155 -10.05 -4.80 3.41
CA ILE A 155 -10.02 -6.24 3.68
C ILE A 155 -8.81 -6.91 3.02
N TRP A 156 -8.12 -7.72 3.82
CA TRP A 156 -7.15 -8.69 3.33
C TRP A 156 -7.72 -10.10 3.48
N MET A 157 -7.43 -10.95 2.52
CA MET A 157 -7.77 -12.37 2.58
C MET A 157 -6.64 -13.23 2.00
N GLY A 158 -6.48 -14.42 2.54
CA GLY A 158 -5.50 -15.39 2.08
C GLY A 158 -6.11 -16.77 1.97
N ALA A 159 -5.60 -17.55 1.04
CA ALA A 159 -5.94 -18.94 0.86
C ALA A 159 -4.71 -19.72 0.42
N ILE A 160 -4.64 -20.99 0.85
CA ILE A 160 -3.63 -21.93 0.39
C ILE A 160 -4.31 -23.26 0.06
N ASP A 161 -3.99 -23.86 -1.05
CA ASP A 161 -4.54 -25.15 -1.45
C ASP A 161 -3.68 -26.33 -0.97
N GLY A 162 -4.17 -27.55 -1.17
CA GLY A 162 -3.45 -28.77 -0.80
C GLY A 162 -2.14 -29.01 -1.55
N ASN A 163 -1.89 -28.29 -2.66
CA ASN A 163 -0.66 -28.36 -3.45
C ASN A 163 0.35 -27.26 -3.07
N GLY A 164 -0.01 -26.39 -2.11
CA GLY A 164 0.83 -25.30 -1.66
C GLY A 164 0.72 -24.03 -2.50
N LEU A 165 -0.25 -23.91 -3.43
CA LEU A 165 -0.55 -22.66 -4.11
C LEU A 165 -1.18 -21.68 -3.13
N ALA A 166 -0.49 -20.57 -2.87
CA ALA A 166 -0.93 -19.55 -1.93
C ALA A 166 -1.39 -18.30 -2.67
N VAL A 167 -2.52 -17.74 -2.25
CA VAL A 167 -3.05 -16.45 -2.71
C VAL A 167 -3.09 -15.50 -1.52
N SER A 168 -2.49 -14.35 -1.68
CA SER A 168 -2.61 -13.21 -0.76
C SER A 168 -3.30 -12.09 -1.52
N TYR A 169 -4.48 -11.71 -1.10
CA TYR A 169 -5.35 -10.77 -1.80
C TYR A 169 -5.79 -9.65 -0.87
N ILE A 170 -5.79 -8.43 -1.37
CA ILE A 170 -6.25 -7.26 -0.64
C ILE A 170 -7.02 -6.33 -1.57
N GLN A 171 -8.17 -5.84 -1.12
CA GLN A 171 -9.05 -4.97 -1.89
C GLN A 171 -9.55 -3.81 -1.04
N SER A 172 -9.62 -2.64 -1.63
CA SER A 172 -10.14 -1.44 -0.99
C SER A 172 -10.47 -0.38 -2.03
N ILE A 173 -11.51 0.40 -1.77
CA ILE A 173 -11.80 1.66 -2.47
C ILE A 173 -11.27 2.87 -1.69
N TYR A 174 -10.45 2.63 -0.66
CA TYR A 174 -9.77 3.49 0.29
C TYR A 174 -10.67 3.89 1.46
N TRP A 175 -11.51 4.92 1.39
CA TRP A 175 -12.50 5.23 2.43
C TRP A 175 -13.74 4.34 2.29
N GLU A 176 -14.57 4.26 3.33
CA GLU A 176 -15.73 3.37 3.39
C GLU A 176 -16.62 3.41 2.14
N TYR A 177 -16.87 4.61 1.62
CA TYR A 177 -17.66 4.81 0.40
C TYR A 177 -16.80 5.29 -0.79
N GLY A 178 -15.47 5.09 -0.74
CA GLY A 178 -14.57 5.56 -1.78
C GLY A 178 -14.78 7.06 -2.08
N SER A 179 -14.99 7.38 -3.35
CA SER A 179 -15.32 8.74 -3.79
C SER A 179 -16.79 9.12 -3.55
N GLY A 180 -17.65 8.18 -3.13
CA GLY A 180 -19.09 8.34 -3.11
C GLY A 180 -19.75 8.33 -4.50
N CYS A 181 -18.96 8.13 -5.56
CA CYS A 181 -19.44 8.15 -6.95
C CYS A 181 -19.61 6.73 -7.48
N VAL A 182 -20.81 6.39 -7.89
CA VAL A 182 -21.10 5.21 -8.71
C VAL A 182 -21.22 5.67 -10.16
N LEU A 183 -20.40 5.11 -11.04
CA LEU A 183 -20.41 5.44 -12.46
C LEU A 183 -21.63 4.77 -13.11
N PRO A 184 -22.62 5.53 -13.61
CA PRO A 184 -23.92 4.95 -13.97
C PRO A 184 -23.87 4.01 -15.18
N ALA A 185 -22.96 4.23 -16.12
CA ALA A 185 -22.86 3.40 -17.32
C ALA A 185 -22.31 1.99 -16.99
N THR A 186 -21.39 1.90 -16.03
CA THR A 186 -20.71 0.64 -15.71
C THR A 186 -21.14 0.02 -14.38
N GLY A 187 -21.76 0.83 -13.49
CA GLY A 187 -22.05 0.45 -12.10
C GLY A 187 -20.81 0.35 -11.22
N ILE A 188 -19.65 0.88 -11.67
CA ILE A 188 -18.41 0.87 -10.90
C ILE A 188 -18.47 1.92 -9.81
N HIS A 189 -18.23 1.50 -8.56
CA HIS A 189 -18.04 2.40 -7.45
C HIS A 189 -16.58 2.89 -7.47
N TRP A 190 -16.38 4.20 -7.72
CA TRP A 190 -15.05 4.76 -7.93
C TRP A 190 -14.32 4.98 -6.61
N GLN A 191 -13.08 4.56 -6.55
CA GLN A 191 -12.21 4.75 -5.39
C GLN A 191 -11.78 6.23 -5.22
N ASN A 192 -11.32 6.61 -4.02
CA ASN A 192 -10.87 7.98 -3.73
C ASN A 192 -9.37 8.04 -3.32
N ARG A 193 -8.54 7.18 -3.84
CA ARG A 193 -7.13 7.08 -3.44
C ARG A 193 -6.32 8.36 -3.68
N GLY A 194 -6.78 9.23 -4.55
CA GLY A 194 -6.19 10.55 -4.77
C GLY A 194 -6.08 11.42 -3.52
N VAL A 195 -6.93 11.21 -2.49
CA VAL A 195 -6.83 11.96 -1.22
C VAL A 195 -5.57 11.63 -0.41
N SER A 196 -4.82 10.60 -0.78
CA SER A 196 -3.54 10.30 -0.14
C SER A 196 -2.39 11.20 -0.59
N PHE A 197 -2.56 11.98 -1.65
CA PHE A 197 -1.62 13.02 -2.03
C PHE A 197 -1.64 14.20 -1.03
N SER A 198 -0.50 14.85 -0.87
CA SER A 198 -0.41 16.11 -0.14
C SER A 198 -0.60 17.30 -1.10
N LEU A 199 -1.30 18.34 -0.64
CA LEU A 199 -1.35 19.63 -1.35
C LEU A 199 -0.10 20.50 -1.10
N ASP A 200 0.70 20.16 -0.09
CA ASP A 200 2.02 20.76 0.11
C ASP A 200 3.00 20.20 -0.92
N ARG A 201 3.53 21.08 -1.76
CA ARG A 201 4.49 20.73 -2.81
C ARG A 201 5.83 20.19 -2.28
N ASN A 202 6.16 20.47 -1.01
CA ASN A 202 7.38 20.02 -0.36
C ASN A 202 7.20 18.69 0.41
N ALA A 203 5.99 18.16 0.44
CA ALA A 203 5.75 16.86 1.04
C ALA A 203 6.38 15.73 0.21
N ALA A 204 6.62 14.58 0.84
CA ALA A 204 7.15 13.42 0.14
C ALA A 204 6.23 12.91 -0.99
N ASN A 205 4.92 13.08 -0.85
CA ASN A 205 3.93 12.63 -1.82
C ASN A 205 3.01 13.78 -2.30
N PRO A 206 3.54 14.78 -3.03
CA PRO A 206 2.76 15.94 -3.48
C PRO A 206 1.82 15.56 -4.64
N LEU A 207 0.68 16.24 -4.73
CA LEU A 207 -0.22 16.12 -5.87
C LEU A 207 0.40 16.81 -7.10
N LEU A 208 0.97 16.01 -7.99
CA LEU A 208 1.56 16.46 -9.26
C LEU A 208 1.10 15.58 -10.41
N PRO A 209 1.02 16.12 -11.65
CA PRO A 209 0.64 15.32 -12.81
C PRO A 209 1.55 14.10 -13.02
N GLY A 210 0.94 12.97 -13.39
CA GLY A 210 1.65 11.73 -13.69
C GLY A 210 2.15 10.94 -12.48
N ARG A 211 1.99 11.44 -11.26
CA ARG A 211 2.42 10.76 -10.04
C ARG A 211 1.44 9.70 -9.56
N LYS A 212 1.98 8.65 -8.97
CA LYS A 212 1.21 7.61 -8.28
C LYS A 212 0.99 8.01 -6.82
N PRO A 213 -0.24 7.89 -6.30
CA PRO A 213 -0.51 8.16 -4.90
C PRO A 213 0.11 7.10 -4.00
N PHE A 214 0.38 7.46 -2.76
CA PHE A 214 0.66 6.51 -1.69
C PHE A 214 -0.44 5.43 -1.63
N HIS A 215 -0.05 4.20 -1.44
CA HIS A 215 -0.94 3.06 -1.55
C HIS A 215 -0.88 2.14 -0.32
N THR A 216 -2.05 1.75 0.19
CA THR A 216 -2.15 0.91 1.40
C THR A 216 -2.35 -0.58 1.11
N LEU A 217 -2.58 -0.97 -0.15
CA LEU A 217 -2.77 -2.37 -0.52
C LEU A 217 -1.42 -3.10 -0.56
N THR A 218 -1.18 -3.97 0.40
CA THR A 218 0.10 -4.65 0.63
C THR A 218 -0.09 -6.13 0.87
N PRO A 219 -0.47 -6.90 -0.18
CA PRO A 219 -0.58 -8.35 -0.04
C PRO A 219 0.80 -8.94 0.25
N ALA A 220 0.98 -9.42 1.48
CA ALA A 220 2.23 -10.00 1.94
C ALA A 220 2.21 -11.52 1.82
N LEU A 221 3.38 -12.12 1.71
CA LEU A 221 3.57 -13.57 1.75
C LEU A 221 4.76 -13.89 2.66
N ALA A 222 4.58 -14.89 3.53
CA ALA A 222 5.64 -15.42 4.38
C ALA A 222 5.93 -16.87 4.00
N ARG A 223 7.21 -17.25 3.97
CA ARG A 223 7.69 -18.58 3.58
C ARG A 223 8.87 -19.00 4.45
#